data_4b8a20ba8b483adb95ccfced7bd4ac70
#
_entry.id   4b8a20ba8b483adb95ccfced7bd4ac70
#
_cell.length_a   1.000
_cell.length_b   1.000
_cell.length_c   1.000
_cell.angle_alpha   90.00
_cell.angle_beta   90.00
_cell.angle_gamma   90.00
#
_symmetry.space_group_name_H-M   'P 1'
#
loop_
_entity.id
_entity.type
_entity.pdbx_description
1 polymer ?
#
loop_
_entity_poly.entity_id
_entity_poly.type
_entity_poly.pdbx_seq_one_letter_code
_entity_poly.pdbx_strand_id
1 'polypeptide(L)'
;MKYYVTLTGLNYRYGTMPFAVGQKVCLVKEPENQADHEAIRAELPGLGKVGYVANSTHTVKGDCYSAGRLYDKIGNTAVAKVKYILCDAVICKVKADAAAAVPPMNPDTGLPYGSEEEAIAF
;
A
#
# COMPACT_ATOMS: atom_id res chain seq x y z
N MET A 1 -15.79 5.59 -5.72
CA MET A 1 -15.17 4.89 -6.85
C MET A 1 -14.21 3.82 -6.34
N LYS A 2 -14.14 2.69 -7.02
CA LYS A 2 -13.36 1.54 -6.53
C LYS A 2 -12.13 1.33 -7.39
N TYR A 3 -10.97 1.38 -6.77
CA TYR A 3 -9.71 1.10 -7.44
C TYR A 3 -9.10 -0.16 -6.86
N TYR A 4 -8.73 -1.10 -7.71
CA TYR A 4 -7.99 -2.30 -7.31
C TYR A 4 -6.55 -2.17 -7.76
N VAL A 5 -5.64 -2.60 -6.92
CA VAL A 5 -4.21 -2.56 -7.20
C VAL A 5 -3.59 -3.90 -6.87
N THR A 6 -2.44 -4.18 -7.51
CA THR A 6 -1.65 -5.37 -7.24
C THR A 6 -0.43 -4.96 -6.43
N LEU A 7 -0.19 -5.62 -5.31
CA LEU A 7 1.05 -5.44 -4.57
C LEU A 7 2.07 -6.46 -5.07
N THR A 8 3.27 -6.00 -5.36
CA THR A 8 4.35 -6.79 -5.92
C THR A 8 5.65 -6.54 -5.17
N GLY A 9 6.72 -7.26 -5.51
CA GLY A 9 7.99 -7.13 -4.83
C GLY A 9 7.99 -7.71 -3.44
N LEU A 10 6.98 -8.53 -3.11
CA LEU A 10 6.78 -9.04 -1.75
C LEU A 10 7.92 -9.95 -1.30
N ASN A 11 8.49 -10.71 -2.22
CA ASN A 11 9.55 -11.67 -1.89
C ASN A 11 10.85 -11.00 -1.45
N TYR A 12 11.01 -9.70 -1.73
CA TYR A 12 12.15 -8.93 -1.23
C TYR A 12 11.98 -8.52 0.23
N ARG A 13 10.83 -8.82 0.83
CA ARG A 13 10.50 -8.50 2.22
C ARG A 13 10.01 -9.76 2.92
N TYR A 14 8.72 -9.89 3.14
CA TYR A 14 8.13 -10.96 3.94
C TYR A 14 7.30 -11.94 3.12
N GLY A 15 7.28 -11.77 1.79
CA GLY A 15 6.40 -12.56 0.94
C GLY A 15 4.95 -12.26 1.22
N THR A 16 4.09 -13.25 1.06
CA THR A 16 2.65 -13.10 1.32
C THR A 16 2.27 -13.47 2.76
N MET A 17 3.20 -13.95 3.56
CA MET A 17 2.93 -14.45 4.91
C MET A 17 2.21 -13.46 5.84
N PRO A 18 2.57 -12.15 5.85
CA PRO A 18 1.92 -11.23 6.78
C PRO A 18 0.54 -10.77 6.34
N PHE A 19 0.08 -11.15 5.14
CA PHE A 19 -1.19 -10.65 4.61
C PHE A 19 -2.35 -11.55 4.97
N ALA A 20 -3.51 -10.92 5.24
CA ALA A 20 -4.77 -11.62 5.46
C ALA A 20 -5.88 -10.86 4.75
N VAL A 21 -6.85 -11.58 4.20
CA VAL A 21 -8.01 -10.97 3.55
C VAL A 21 -8.76 -10.09 4.56
N GLY A 22 -9.10 -8.88 4.13
CA GLY A 22 -9.77 -7.90 4.98
C GLY A 22 -8.84 -6.97 5.75
N GLN A 23 -7.55 -7.25 5.73
CA GLN A 23 -6.54 -6.44 6.43
C GLN A 23 -6.35 -5.10 5.73
N LYS A 24 -6.12 -4.06 6.53
CA LYS A 24 -5.80 -2.72 5.99
C LYS A 24 -4.33 -2.64 5.63
N VAL A 25 -4.06 -2.00 4.50
CA VAL A 25 -2.72 -1.73 4.01
C VAL A 25 -2.62 -0.22 3.78
N CYS A 26 -1.54 0.39 4.23
CA CYS A 26 -1.29 1.79 3.95
C CYS A 26 -0.46 1.93 2.69
N LEU A 27 -0.90 2.77 1.77
CA LEU A 27 -0.17 3.09 0.55
C LEU A 27 0.43 4.47 0.70
N VAL A 28 1.73 4.60 0.40
CA VAL A 28 2.46 5.86 0.57
C VAL A 28 3.25 6.14 -0.70
N LYS A 29 3.03 7.31 -1.29
CA LYS A 29 3.80 7.74 -2.47
C LYS A 29 5.26 7.94 -2.12
N GLU A 30 6.13 7.58 -3.07
CA GLU A 30 7.57 7.79 -2.96
C GLU A 30 8.05 8.63 -4.15
N PRO A 31 7.74 9.92 -4.22
CA PRO A 31 8.14 10.75 -5.36
C PRO A 31 9.67 10.88 -5.49
N GLU A 32 10.39 10.59 -4.41
CA GLU A 32 11.86 10.66 -4.38
C GLU A 32 12.52 9.36 -4.83
N ASN A 33 11.74 8.33 -5.14
CA ASN A 33 12.27 7.05 -5.61
C ASN A 33 12.95 7.26 -6.97
N GLN A 34 14.24 7.00 -7.04
CA GLN A 34 15.02 7.26 -8.24
C GLN A 34 14.72 6.27 -9.36
N ALA A 35 14.28 5.07 -9.02
CA ALA A 35 13.94 4.05 -10.01
C ALA A 35 12.56 4.31 -10.62
N ASP A 36 11.64 4.93 -9.86
CA ASP A 36 10.28 5.18 -10.32
C ASP A 36 9.66 6.31 -9.49
N HIS A 37 9.52 7.48 -10.12
CA HIS A 37 8.95 8.64 -9.43
C HIS A 37 7.47 8.48 -9.11
N GLU A 38 6.80 7.49 -9.71
CA GLU A 38 5.42 7.16 -9.43
C GLU A 38 5.29 5.98 -8.47
N ALA A 39 6.36 5.59 -7.80
CA ALA A 39 6.34 4.49 -6.87
C ALA A 39 5.40 4.76 -5.69
N ILE A 40 4.62 3.75 -5.34
CA ILE A 40 3.73 3.78 -4.18
C ILE A 40 4.07 2.53 -3.36
N ARG A 41 4.64 2.74 -2.18
CA ARG A 41 4.98 1.61 -1.31
C ARG A 41 3.74 1.17 -0.53
N ALA A 42 3.71 -0.12 -0.19
CA ALA A 42 2.69 -0.69 0.66
C ALA A 42 3.30 -0.96 2.04
N GLU A 43 2.58 -0.61 3.10
CA GLU A 43 3.03 -0.81 4.47
C GLU A 43 1.97 -1.52 5.30
N LEU A 44 2.42 -2.36 6.21
CA LEU A 44 1.57 -2.98 7.22
C LEU A 44 1.97 -2.49 8.60
N PRO A 45 1.00 -2.29 9.51
CA PRO A 45 1.29 -1.91 10.88
C PRO A 45 2.29 -2.87 11.53
N GLY A 46 3.31 -2.32 12.16
CA GLY A 46 4.33 -3.10 12.85
C GLY A 46 5.43 -3.67 11.98
N LEU A 47 5.23 -3.78 10.66
CA LEU A 47 6.24 -4.31 9.75
C LEU A 47 6.88 -3.25 8.86
N GLY A 48 6.20 -2.12 8.66
CA GLY A 48 6.64 -1.13 7.70
C GLY A 48 6.43 -1.59 6.28
N LYS A 49 7.38 -1.30 5.40
CA LYS A 49 7.26 -1.60 3.98
C LYS A 49 7.22 -3.10 3.72
N VAL A 50 6.20 -3.55 3.00
CA VAL A 50 6.02 -4.97 2.64
C VAL A 50 6.04 -5.20 1.14
N GLY A 51 5.96 -4.14 0.34
CA GLY A 51 6.00 -4.24 -1.12
C GLY A 51 5.66 -2.91 -1.76
N TYR A 52 5.32 -2.96 -3.05
CA TYR A 52 4.95 -1.80 -3.84
C TYR A 52 3.71 -2.09 -4.67
N VAL A 53 2.98 -1.03 -5.02
CA VAL A 53 1.91 -1.14 -6.02
C VAL A 53 2.58 -1.39 -7.38
N ALA A 54 2.11 -2.42 -8.09
CA ALA A 54 2.67 -2.80 -9.38
C ALA A 54 2.46 -1.66 -10.39
N ASN A 55 3.49 -1.35 -11.16
CA ASN A 55 3.48 -0.26 -12.14
C ASN A 55 3.90 -0.73 -13.54
N SER A 56 4.15 -2.01 -13.73
CA SER A 56 4.54 -2.59 -15.00
C SER A 56 3.43 -3.47 -15.54
N THR A 57 3.27 -3.53 -16.86
CA THR A 57 2.32 -4.45 -17.49
C THR A 57 2.64 -5.90 -17.15
N HIS A 58 3.88 -6.19 -16.77
CA HIS A 58 4.28 -7.55 -16.39
C HIS A 58 3.86 -7.92 -14.97
N THR A 59 3.61 -6.94 -14.11
CA THR A 59 3.32 -7.20 -12.70
C THR A 59 1.89 -6.87 -12.30
N VAL A 60 1.23 -5.97 -13.03
CA VAL A 60 -0.17 -5.63 -12.78
C VAL A 60 -1.05 -6.82 -13.19
N LYS A 61 -1.90 -7.27 -12.29
CA LYS A 61 -2.81 -8.41 -12.53
C LYS A 61 -4.17 -7.91 -13.02
N GLY A 62 -4.62 -8.49 -14.15
CA GLY A 62 -5.95 -8.19 -14.68
C GLY A 62 -6.21 -6.70 -14.89
N ASP A 63 -7.35 -6.23 -14.41
CA ASP A 63 -7.80 -4.85 -14.57
C ASP A 63 -7.37 -3.94 -13.43
N CYS A 64 -6.43 -4.36 -12.59
CA CYS A 64 -5.93 -3.53 -11.52
C CYS A 64 -5.27 -2.26 -12.07
N TYR A 65 -5.34 -1.19 -11.30
CA TYR A 65 -4.66 0.05 -11.62
C TYR A 65 -3.17 -0.09 -11.37
N SER A 66 -2.35 0.36 -12.31
CA SER A 66 -0.93 0.52 -12.06
C SER A 66 -0.69 1.68 -11.09
N ALA A 67 0.50 1.73 -10.47
CA ALA A 67 0.84 2.83 -9.59
C ALA A 67 0.71 4.17 -10.30
N GLY A 68 1.18 4.26 -11.54
CA GLY A 68 1.08 5.50 -12.32
C GLY A 68 -0.34 5.95 -12.54
N ARG A 69 -1.24 5.02 -12.84
CA ARG A 69 -2.66 5.36 -13.03
C ARG A 69 -3.34 5.75 -11.71
N LEU A 70 -2.94 5.13 -10.63
CA LEU A 70 -3.49 5.44 -9.31
C LEU A 70 -2.95 6.75 -8.75
N TYR A 71 -1.75 7.13 -9.14
CA TYR A 71 -0.99 8.22 -8.53
C TYR A 71 -1.80 9.52 -8.45
N ASP A 72 -2.55 9.84 -9.51
CA ASP A 72 -3.35 11.05 -9.57
C ASP A 72 -4.70 10.91 -8.88
N LYS A 73 -5.05 9.72 -8.43
CA LYS A 73 -6.36 9.43 -7.84
C LYS A 73 -6.34 9.46 -6.32
N ILE A 74 -5.18 9.50 -5.72
CA ILE A 74 -5.01 9.48 -4.26
C ILE A 74 -4.12 10.64 -3.83
N GLY A 75 -4.17 10.97 -2.54
CA GLY A 75 -3.23 11.91 -1.93
C GLY A 75 -1.87 11.25 -1.69
N ASN A 76 -1.06 11.85 -0.83
CA ASN A 76 0.26 11.31 -0.51
C ASN A 76 0.18 9.94 0.16
N THR A 77 -0.93 9.64 0.82
CA THR A 77 -1.20 8.35 1.42
C THR A 77 -2.63 7.91 1.08
N ALA A 78 -2.87 6.62 1.17
CA ALA A 78 -4.20 6.05 1.00
C ALA A 78 -4.29 4.77 1.81
N VAL A 79 -5.52 4.33 2.09
CA VAL A 79 -5.78 3.05 2.74
C VAL A 79 -6.35 2.09 1.71
N ALA A 80 -5.83 0.88 1.70
CA ALA A 80 -6.37 -0.21 0.91
C ALA A 80 -6.73 -1.38 1.81
N LYS A 81 -7.55 -2.28 1.30
CA LYS A 81 -7.95 -3.48 2.02
C LYS A 81 -7.60 -4.69 1.17
N VAL A 82 -6.97 -5.69 1.78
CA VAL A 82 -6.61 -6.92 1.09
C VAL A 82 -7.88 -7.66 0.67
N LYS A 83 -7.98 -8.00 -0.61
CA LYS A 83 -9.11 -8.75 -1.17
C LYS A 83 -8.72 -10.16 -1.59
N TYR A 84 -7.57 -10.32 -2.22
CA TYR A 84 -7.11 -11.62 -2.71
C TYR A 84 -5.62 -11.76 -2.45
N ILE A 85 -5.22 -12.95 -2.01
CA ILE A 85 -3.81 -13.27 -1.80
C ILE A 85 -3.46 -14.36 -2.82
N LEU A 86 -2.53 -14.02 -3.72
CA LEU A 86 -2.02 -14.92 -4.74
C LEU A 86 -0.68 -15.49 -4.30
N CYS A 87 -0.11 -16.41 -5.06
CA CYS A 87 1.17 -17.02 -4.67
C CYS A 87 2.33 -16.01 -4.69
N ASP A 88 2.26 -14.99 -5.53
CA ASP A 88 3.34 -14.02 -5.71
C ASP A 88 2.90 -12.56 -5.63
N ALA A 89 1.63 -12.31 -5.30
CA ALA A 89 1.07 -10.99 -5.30
C ALA A 89 -0.15 -10.91 -4.38
N VAL A 90 -0.53 -9.69 -4.02
CA VAL A 90 -1.72 -9.43 -3.21
C VAL A 90 -2.55 -8.38 -3.93
N ILE A 91 -3.85 -8.62 -4.07
CA ILE A 91 -4.79 -7.68 -4.68
C ILE A 91 -5.50 -6.93 -3.57
N CYS A 92 -5.46 -5.60 -3.64
CA CYS A 92 -6.10 -4.74 -2.64
C CYS A 92 -7.08 -3.80 -3.31
N LYS A 93 -8.14 -3.45 -2.58
CA LYS A 93 -9.10 -2.43 -2.99
C LYS A 93 -8.76 -1.13 -2.28
N VAL A 94 -8.52 -0.07 -3.05
CA VAL A 94 -8.15 1.23 -2.51
C VAL A 94 -9.40 2.02 -2.16
N LYS A 95 -9.39 2.67 -1.00
CA LYS A 95 -10.46 3.58 -0.58
C LYS A 95 -10.03 5.01 -0.90
N ALA A 96 -10.31 5.45 -2.13
CA ALA A 96 -9.86 6.76 -2.59
C ALA A 96 -10.44 7.91 -1.78
N ASP A 97 -11.67 7.75 -1.28
CA ASP A 97 -12.32 8.80 -0.49
C ASP A 97 -11.62 9.03 0.84
N ALA A 98 -10.96 8.01 1.37
CA ALA A 98 -10.25 8.12 2.63
C ALA A 98 -8.84 8.68 2.46
N ALA A 99 -8.36 8.79 1.23
CA ALA A 99 -6.97 9.18 0.96
C ALA A 99 -6.62 10.55 1.53
N ALA A 100 -7.53 11.51 1.38
CA ALA A 100 -7.28 12.87 1.85
C ALA A 100 -7.30 12.98 3.38
N ALA A 101 -7.90 12.02 4.06
CA ALA A 101 -8.05 12.03 5.51
C ALA A 101 -7.02 11.13 6.21
N VAL A 102 -6.25 10.35 5.47
CA VAL A 102 -5.28 9.42 6.04
C VAL A 102 -3.94 10.14 6.23
N PRO A 103 -3.48 10.33 7.47
CA PRO A 103 -2.18 10.93 7.70
C PRO A 103 -1.06 9.93 7.35
N PRO A 104 0.17 10.44 7.12
CA PRO A 104 1.31 9.56 6.91
C PRO A 104 1.50 8.60 8.08
N MET A 105 1.89 7.38 7.77
CA MET A 105 2.14 6.36 8.79
C MET A 105 3.53 6.53 9.36
N ASN A 106 3.63 6.33 10.68
CA ASN A 106 4.92 6.25 11.33
C ASN A 106 5.53 4.88 11.03
N PRO A 107 6.70 4.80 10.39
CA PRO A 107 7.28 3.51 10.03
C PRO A 107 7.67 2.66 11.23
N ASP A 108 7.88 3.26 12.41
CA ASP A 108 8.26 2.52 13.61
C ASP A 108 7.06 1.85 14.28
N THR A 109 5.89 2.47 14.21
CA THR A 109 4.71 1.98 14.91
C THR A 109 3.65 1.40 13.97
N GLY A 110 3.70 1.78 12.69
CA GLY A 110 2.67 1.42 11.73
C GLY A 110 1.37 2.19 11.93
N LEU A 111 1.37 3.22 12.75
CA LEU A 111 0.20 4.04 13.05
C LEU A 111 0.38 5.46 12.50
N PRO A 112 -0.73 6.19 12.30
CA PRO A 112 -0.63 7.58 11.86
C PRO A 112 0.15 8.43 12.85
N TYR A 113 0.97 9.33 12.33
CA TYR A 113 1.70 10.27 13.17
C TYR A 113 0.73 11.10 14.01
N GLY A 114 1.07 11.29 15.28
CA GLY A 114 0.28 12.12 16.19
C GLY A 114 -0.99 11.47 16.71
N SER A 115 -1.23 10.19 16.40
CA SER A 115 -2.40 9.49 16.93
C SER A 115 -2.14 9.08 18.38
N GLU A 116 -3.21 9.01 19.17
CA GLU A 116 -3.09 8.55 20.56
C GLU A 116 -2.69 7.07 20.61
N GLU A 117 -3.17 6.28 19.66
CA GLU A 117 -2.77 4.87 19.55
C GLU A 117 -1.28 4.74 19.31
N GLU A 118 -0.69 5.67 18.56
CA GLU A 118 0.74 5.66 18.34
C GLU A 118 1.51 5.78 19.66
N ALA A 119 1.03 6.64 20.57
CA ALA A 119 1.68 6.87 21.85
C ALA A 119 1.59 5.67 22.79
N ILE A 120 0.62 4.81 22.62
CA ILE A 120 0.37 3.67 23.52
C ILE A 120 0.57 2.33 22.83
N ALA A 121 1.04 2.30 21.59
CA ALA A 121 1.18 1.08 20.79
C ALA A 121 2.45 0.29 21.11
N PHE A 122 3.12 0.64 22.13
CA PHE A 122 4.36 -0.05 22.52
C PHE A 122 4.43 -0.32 23.93
#